data_329721c6cf4733efebc01fc2489af81f
#
_entry.id   329721c6cf4733efebc01fc2489af81f
#
_cell.length_a   1.000
_cell.length_b   1.000
_cell.length_c   1.000
_cell.angle_alpha   90.00
_cell.angle_beta   90.00
_cell.angle_gamma   90.00
#
_symmetry.space_group_name_H-M   'P 1'
#
loop_
_entity.id
_entity.type
_entity.pdbx_description
1 polymer ?
#
loop_
_entity_poly.entity_id
_entity_poly.type
_entity_poly.pdbx_seq_one_letter_code
_entity_poly.pdbx_strand_id
1 'polypeptide(L)'
;MTNRLLIYEKYKDFSIVSGEQTTCRQNQLTMQHPTAAAPPPASLAPITHYENFPVASLLCPAHLRAPITALYHFARTADDLADEGDATATQRLQDLQDYRQQLIHACQTAGAAANTDSNARWAPVFGPLQHAVQTHQLPAPLLHDLLDAFVQDVEKTRDGSGYATQTELLDYCRRSANPIGRLLLHLYGVTDEQALALSDDICTALQLINFWQDPSRDLPRGRNYFATDDCKRFSVALADLQTCQQTQSVTHLIAAYAAAARARMLKGSELVHLIAGRAGWELRLVVQGGLRILDKIEALHFATLRQRPTLRWWDAPILLWRALWM
;
A
#
# COMPACT_ATOMS: atom_id res chain seq x y z
N MET A 1 9.95 -7.30 10.60
CA MET A 1 8.60 -6.72 10.50
C MET A 1 8.60 -5.75 9.34
N THR A 2 7.86 -5.99 8.35
CA THR A 2 8.23 -5.86 6.97
C THR A 2 7.19 -5.18 6.14
N ASN A 3 7.57 -4.49 5.13
CA ASN A 3 6.80 -3.48 4.46
C ASN A 3 6.90 -3.56 2.95
N ARG A 4 5.86 -4.02 2.30
CA ARG A 4 5.73 -3.93 0.85
C ARG A 4 4.53 -3.15 0.35
N LEU A 5 3.44 -3.13 1.06
CA LEU A 5 2.41 -2.11 0.85
C LEU A 5 2.86 -0.78 1.48
N LEU A 6 4.10 -0.38 1.20
CA LEU A 6 4.80 0.77 1.80
C LEU A 6 4.31 2.15 1.34
N ILE A 7 3.28 2.21 0.55
CA ILE A 7 2.40 3.38 0.58
C ILE A 7 1.91 3.63 2.02
N TYR A 8 2.03 2.65 2.92
CA TYR A 8 1.33 2.53 4.19
C TYR A 8 2.11 2.85 5.47
N GLU A 9 3.43 2.80 5.52
CA GLU A 9 4.16 2.99 6.79
C GLU A 9 4.51 4.43 7.19
N LYS A 10 4.24 5.41 6.35
CA LYS A 10 4.85 6.74 6.49
C LYS A 10 4.21 7.70 7.49
N TYR A 11 3.05 7.39 8.04
CA TYR A 11 2.31 8.32 8.89
C TYR A 11 2.04 7.84 10.32
N LYS A 12 2.81 6.90 10.84
CA LYS A 12 2.65 6.34 12.20
C LYS A 12 2.65 7.36 13.34
N ASP A 13 3.21 8.55 13.14
CA ASP A 13 3.46 9.52 14.21
C ASP A 13 2.41 10.66 14.28
N PHE A 14 1.31 10.57 13.54
CA PHE A 14 0.29 11.62 13.52
C PHE A 14 -0.92 11.34 14.42
N SER A 15 -0.72 10.79 15.61
CA SER A 15 -1.78 10.69 16.63
C SER A 15 -1.81 11.99 17.45
N ILE A 16 -2.82 12.80 17.25
CA ILE A 16 -3.18 13.85 18.22
C ILE A 16 -3.75 13.13 19.45
N VAL A 17 -3.04 13.25 20.55
CA VAL A 17 -3.43 12.77 21.87
C VAL A 17 -4.69 13.50 22.29
N SER A 18 -5.82 12.82 22.36
CA SER A 18 -6.93 13.21 23.22
C SER A 18 -7.03 12.15 24.33
N GLY A 19 -6.51 12.51 25.50
CA GLY A 19 -6.67 11.71 26.69
C GLY A 19 -8.09 11.84 27.23
N GLU A 20 -8.70 10.72 27.51
CA GLU A 20 -9.70 10.61 28.59
C GLU A 20 -9.62 9.22 29.19
N GLN A 21 -9.20 9.22 30.45
CA GLN A 21 -9.33 8.09 31.37
C GLN A 21 -10.79 8.01 31.84
N THR A 22 -11.41 6.86 31.75
CA THR A 22 -12.57 6.57 32.57
C THR A 22 -12.50 5.16 33.13
N THR A 23 -12.56 5.15 34.44
CA THR A 23 -12.47 4.07 35.42
C THR A 23 -13.57 3.02 35.31
N CYS A 24 -13.15 1.81 35.56
CA CYS A 24 -13.92 0.60 35.83
C CYS A 24 -14.95 0.76 36.96
N ARG A 25 -16.17 0.32 36.77
CA ARG A 25 -17.05 -0.19 37.84
C ARG A 25 -17.86 -1.40 37.37
N GLN A 26 -17.60 -2.51 38.02
CA GLN A 26 -18.41 -3.73 37.98
C GLN A 26 -19.78 -3.47 38.60
N ASN A 27 -20.85 -3.98 37.99
CA ASN A 27 -22.02 -4.44 38.71
C ASN A 27 -22.70 -5.59 37.94
N GLN A 28 -22.83 -6.72 38.63
CA GLN A 28 -23.63 -7.87 38.25
C GLN A 28 -25.13 -7.55 38.49
N LEU A 29 -26.02 -8.02 37.62
CA LEU A 29 -27.32 -8.59 37.96
C LEU A 29 -28.05 -9.23 36.76
N THR A 30 -28.20 -10.50 36.83
CA THR A 30 -29.27 -11.46 36.43
C THR A 30 -30.26 -11.19 35.31
N MET A 31 -30.20 -12.13 34.35
CA MET A 31 -31.24 -12.88 33.61
C MET A 31 -32.54 -12.19 33.14
N GLN A 32 -32.73 -12.22 31.83
CA GLN A 32 -33.93 -12.79 31.17
C GLN A 32 -33.67 -12.92 29.66
N HIS A 33 -33.93 -14.10 29.07
CA HIS A 33 -33.90 -14.33 27.63
C HIS A 33 -35.04 -13.63 26.92
N PRO A 34 -34.79 -13.06 25.72
CA PRO A 34 -35.58 -13.42 24.56
C PRO A 34 -34.74 -13.67 23.30
N THR A 35 -35.21 -14.62 22.52
CA THR A 35 -35.09 -14.88 21.09
C THR A 35 -33.82 -14.38 20.38
N ALA A 36 -33.00 -15.33 19.93
CA ALA A 36 -31.78 -15.13 19.18
C ALA A 36 -32.00 -14.37 17.86
N ALA A 37 -31.58 -13.13 17.84
CA ALA A 37 -31.20 -12.47 16.57
C ALA A 37 -29.83 -13.03 16.13
N ALA A 38 -29.68 -13.25 14.83
CA ALA A 38 -28.44 -13.73 14.23
C ALA A 38 -27.25 -12.85 14.69
N PRO A 39 -26.08 -13.44 15.04
CA PRO A 39 -24.93 -12.66 15.45
C PRO A 39 -24.51 -11.71 14.33
N PRO A 40 -24.12 -10.47 14.65
CA PRO A 40 -23.55 -9.56 13.67
C PRO A 40 -22.27 -10.21 13.07
N PRO A 41 -21.94 -9.92 11.79
CA PRO A 41 -20.74 -10.46 11.17
C PRO A 41 -19.53 -10.15 12.04
N ALA A 42 -18.62 -11.13 12.17
CA ALA A 42 -17.41 -11.01 12.99
C ALA A 42 -16.69 -9.69 12.64
N SER A 43 -16.58 -8.80 13.62
CA SER A 43 -15.91 -7.53 13.44
C SER A 43 -14.43 -7.81 13.16
N LEU A 44 -13.93 -7.30 12.04
CA LEU A 44 -12.50 -7.26 11.76
C LEU A 44 -11.79 -6.61 12.95
N ALA A 45 -10.63 -7.16 13.32
CA ALA A 45 -9.82 -6.59 14.39
C ALA A 45 -9.61 -5.09 14.17
N PRO A 46 -9.67 -4.25 15.21
CA PRO A 46 -9.43 -2.83 15.05
C PRO A 46 -8.05 -2.63 14.46
N ILE A 47 -7.94 -1.77 13.43
CA ILE A 47 -6.69 -1.41 12.79
C ILE A 47 -5.85 -0.69 13.85
N THR A 48 -4.93 -1.43 14.49
CA THR A 48 -4.03 -0.89 15.52
C THR A 48 -2.82 -0.18 14.93
N HIS A 49 -2.61 -0.32 13.63
CA HIS A 49 -1.53 0.31 12.89
C HIS A 49 -2.12 1.17 11.77
N TYR A 50 -2.04 2.48 11.95
CA TYR A 50 -2.39 3.48 10.95
C TYR A 50 -1.31 3.50 9.86
N GLU A 51 -1.40 2.56 8.94
CA GLU A 51 -0.52 2.50 7.78
C GLU A 51 -1.26 3.11 6.61
N ASN A 52 -0.81 4.20 6.11
CA ASN A 52 -0.95 4.91 4.81
C ASN A 52 -2.22 4.71 3.92
N PHE A 53 -3.21 3.95 4.35
CA PHE A 53 -4.51 3.92 3.71
C PHE A 53 -5.43 4.89 4.45
N PRO A 54 -6.24 5.70 3.76
CA PRO A 54 -7.15 6.63 4.40
C PRO A 54 -8.27 5.98 5.21
N VAL A 55 -8.14 4.71 5.55
CA VAL A 55 -9.15 3.88 6.23
C VAL A 55 -9.57 4.47 7.57
N ALA A 56 -8.63 5.05 8.28
CA ALA A 56 -8.85 5.66 9.57
C ALA A 56 -8.78 7.18 9.53
N SER A 57 -8.63 7.77 8.34
CA SER A 57 -8.66 9.21 8.17
C SER A 57 -10.05 9.75 8.53
N LEU A 58 -10.08 10.80 9.35
CA LEU A 58 -11.29 11.58 9.60
C LEU A 58 -11.83 12.23 8.31
N LEU A 59 -11.00 12.30 7.28
CA LEU A 59 -11.34 12.86 5.97
C LEU A 59 -12.12 11.86 5.11
N CYS A 60 -11.97 10.53 5.35
CA CYS A 60 -12.69 9.51 4.61
C CYS A 60 -14.21 9.57 4.93
N PRO A 61 -15.11 9.68 3.94
CA PRO A 61 -16.55 9.63 4.12
C PRO A 61 -16.99 8.35 4.82
N ALA A 62 -17.92 8.45 5.77
CA ALA A 62 -18.33 7.32 6.60
C ALA A 62 -18.82 6.11 5.79
N HIS A 63 -19.54 6.34 4.66
CA HIS A 63 -20.06 5.28 3.81
C HIS A 63 -18.98 4.55 2.98
N LEU A 64 -17.79 5.15 2.81
CA LEU A 64 -16.66 4.52 2.10
C LEU A 64 -15.67 3.82 3.02
N ARG A 65 -15.77 4.01 4.34
CA ARG A 65 -14.82 3.39 5.28
C ARG A 65 -14.84 1.86 5.23
N ALA A 66 -16.03 1.26 5.19
CA ALA A 66 -16.16 -0.20 5.16
C ALA A 66 -15.53 -0.83 3.90
N PRO A 67 -15.87 -0.40 2.66
CA PRO A 67 -15.24 -0.96 1.46
C PRO A 67 -13.74 -0.67 1.40
N ILE A 68 -13.26 0.50 1.82
CA ILE A 68 -11.83 0.81 1.88
C ILE A 68 -11.11 -0.09 2.89
N THR A 69 -11.71 -0.33 4.07
CA THR A 69 -11.17 -1.27 5.06
C THR A 69 -11.09 -2.69 4.50
N ALA A 70 -12.10 -3.15 3.77
CA ALA A 70 -12.09 -4.46 3.14
C ALA A 70 -10.96 -4.60 2.10
N LEU A 71 -10.76 -3.60 1.24
CA LEU A 71 -9.65 -3.53 0.30
C LEU A 71 -8.29 -3.56 1.01
N TYR A 72 -8.17 -2.81 2.09
CA TYR A 72 -6.95 -2.80 2.90
C TYR A 72 -6.62 -4.20 3.45
N HIS A 73 -7.58 -4.85 4.12
CA HIS A 73 -7.34 -6.18 4.68
C HIS A 73 -7.04 -7.21 3.60
N PHE A 74 -7.69 -7.12 2.43
CA PHE A 74 -7.38 -7.97 1.30
C PHE A 74 -5.92 -7.79 0.84
N ALA A 75 -5.50 -6.56 0.58
CA ALA A 75 -4.16 -6.28 0.10
C ALA A 75 -3.10 -6.61 1.18
N ARG A 76 -3.35 -6.26 2.44
CA ARG A 76 -2.43 -6.54 3.54
C ARG A 76 -2.26 -8.04 3.81
N THR A 77 -3.33 -8.82 3.77
CA THR A 77 -3.23 -10.27 3.95
C THR A 77 -2.45 -10.92 2.82
N ALA A 78 -2.63 -10.47 1.57
CA ALA A 78 -1.84 -10.97 0.44
C ALA A 78 -0.35 -10.61 0.57
N ASP A 79 -0.04 -9.40 1.05
CA ASP A 79 1.33 -8.95 1.37
C ASP A 79 1.96 -9.82 2.45
N ASP A 80 1.25 -10.07 3.55
CA ASP A 80 1.71 -10.93 4.64
C ASP A 80 1.98 -12.37 4.17
N LEU A 81 1.13 -12.93 3.31
CA LEU A 81 1.33 -14.24 2.70
C LEU A 81 2.60 -14.28 1.83
N ALA A 82 2.88 -13.20 1.10
CA ALA A 82 4.07 -13.11 0.26
C ALA A 82 5.36 -12.92 1.06
N ASP A 83 5.31 -12.33 2.26
CA ASP A 83 6.46 -11.68 2.85
C ASP A 83 6.74 -12.03 4.32
N GLU A 84 5.72 -12.35 5.12
CA GLU A 84 5.89 -12.57 6.56
C GLU A 84 6.02 -14.04 6.95
N GLY A 85 6.65 -14.29 8.11
CA GLY A 85 6.86 -15.63 8.68
C GLY A 85 7.95 -16.44 7.97
N ASP A 86 8.08 -17.70 8.36
CA ASP A 86 9.17 -18.61 7.95
C ASP A 86 8.75 -19.55 6.80
N ALA A 87 7.65 -19.27 6.10
CA ALA A 87 7.16 -20.10 5.01
C ALA A 87 8.14 -20.11 3.82
N THR A 88 8.33 -21.28 3.19
CA THR A 88 9.12 -21.39 1.96
C THR A 88 8.45 -20.67 0.79
N ALA A 89 9.22 -20.31 -0.24
CA ALA A 89 8.67 -19.69 -1.45
C ALA A 89 7.56 -20.57 -2.09
N THR A 90 7.73 -21.88 -2.11
CA THR A 90 6.73 -22.82 -2.62
C THR A 90 5.43 -22.75 -1.82
N GLN A 91 5.53 -22.71 -0.48
CA GLN A 91 4.36 -22.59 0.39
C GLN A 91 3.66 -21.22 0.20
N ARG A 92 4.42 -20.12 0.08
CA ARG A 92 3.88 -18.80 -0.18
C ARG A 92 3.13 -18.72 -1.51
N LEU A 93 3.70 -19.32 -2.57
CA LEU A 93 3.04 -19.38 -3.88
C LEU A 93 1.75 -20.21 -3.82
N GLN A 94 1.73 -21.31 -3.08
CA GLN A 94 0.53 -22.11 -2.87
C GLN A 94 -0.53 -21.32 -2.10
N ASP A 95 -0.16 -20.66 -0.99
CA ASP A 95 -1.07 -19.85 -0.20
C ASP A 95 -1.66 -18.70 -1.01
N LEU A 96 -0.86 -18.03 -1.85
CA LEU A 96 -1.34 -16.98 -2.77
C LEU A 96 -2.28 -17.56 -3.86
N GLN A 97 -2.02 -18.77 -4.35
CA GLN A 97 -2.90 -19.45 -5.28
C GLN A 97 -4.25 -19.77 -4.64
N ASP A 98 -4.25 -20.31 -3.42
CA ASP A 98 -5.49 -20.61 -2.68
C ASP A 98 -6.26 -19.32 -2.34
N TYR A 99 -5.55 -18.26 -2.00
CA TYR A 99 -6.11 -16.92 -1.76
C TYR A 99 -6.76 -16.36 -3.03
N ARG A 100 -6.15 -16.58 -4.20
CA ARG A 100 -6.71 -16.22 -5.51
C ARG A 100 -8.01 -17.00 -5.81
N GLN A 101 -8.11 -18.26 -5.45
CA GLN A 101 -9.35 -19.02 -5.61
C GLN A 101 -10.49 -18.42 -4.78
N GLN A 102 -10.20 -17.97 -3.55
CA GLN A 102 -11.19 -17.28 -2.74
C GLN A 102 -11.61 -15.94 -3.35
N LEU A 103 -10.69 -15.19 -3.97
CA LEU A 103 -11.02 -13.96 -4.70
C LEU A 103 -11.97 -14.25 -5.88
N ILE A 104 -11.66 -15.25 -6.69
CA ILE A 104 -12.50 -15.66 -7.83
C ILE A 104 -13.92 -15.99 -7.33
N HIS A 105 -14.02 -16.77 -6.26
CA HIS A 105 -15.31 -17.12 -5.66
C HIS A 105 -16.06 -15.87 -5.17
N ALA A 106 -15.40 -14.98 -4.44
CA ALA A 106 -15.99 -13.73 -3.93
C ALA A 106 -16.51 -12.81 -5.06
N CYS A 107 -15.86 -12.83 -6.23
CA CYS A 107 -16.28 -12.04 -7.40
C CYS A 107 -17.42 -12.68 -8.19
N GLN A 108 -17.56 -14.01 -8.19
CA GLN A 108 -18.54 -14.74 -9.01
C GLN A 108 -19.92 -14.88 -8.34
N THR A 109 -20.01 -14.85 -7.03
CA THR A 109 -21.25 -15.08 -6.28
C THR A 109 -22.15 -13.84 -6.20
N ALA A 110 -22.35 -13.14 -7.33
CA ALA A 110 -23.33 -12.07 -7.41
C ALA A 110 -24.76 -12.63 -7.21
N GLY A 111 -25.36 -12.41 -6.03
CA GLY A 111 -26.77 -12.74 -5.76
C GLY A 111 -27.04 -14.01 -4.97
N ALA A 112 -26.07 -14.85 -4.65
CA ALA A 112 -26.24 -15.91 -3.67
C ALA A 112 -25.92 -15.34 -2.27
N ALA A 113 -26.78 -15.65 -1.27
CA ALA A 113 -26.50 -15.35 0.12
C ALA A 113 -25.07 -15.80 0.44
N ALA A 114 -24.31 -14.95 1.13
CA ALA A 114 -22.89 -15.15 1.43
C ALA A 114 -22.67 -16.54 2.08
N ASN A 115 -22.52 -17.56 1.25
CA ASN A 115 -22.08 -18.89 1.64
C ASN A 115 -20.55 -18.92 1.65
N THR A 116 -19.92 -17.88 2.21
CA THR A 116 -18.56 -18.02 2.68
C THR A 116 -18.65 -19.02 3.83
N ASP A 117 -18.09 -20.20 3.61
CA ASP A 117 -17.86 -21.14 4.70
C ASP A 117 -17.18 -20.34 5.83
N SER A 118 -17.92 -20.08 6.89
CA SER A 118 -17.47 -19.22 8.01
C SER A 118 -16.21 -19.81 8.67
N ASN A 119 -15.86 -21.06 8.33
CA ASN A 119 -14.67 -21.77 8.76
C ASN A 119 -13.49 -21.65 7.76
N ALA A 120 -13.64 -20.99 6.61
CA ALA A 120 -12.55 -20.79 5.69
C ALA A 120 -11.46 -19.91 6.31
N ARG A 121 -10.18 -20.26 6.10
CA ARG A 121 -8.98 -19.60 6.65
C ARG A 121 -9.03 -18.05 6.55
N TRP A 122 -9.62 -17.51 5.47
CA TRP A 122 -9.67 -16.06 5.20
C TRP A 122 -11.11 -15.51 5.17
N ALA A 123 -12.07 -16.20 5.75
CA ALA A 123 -13.47 -15.71 5.80
C ALA A 123 -13.61 -14.27 6.36
N PRO A 124 -12.86 -13.84 7.40
CA PRO A 124 -12.90 -12.46 7.87
C PRO A 124 -12.47 -11.41 6.85
N VAL A 125 -11.64 -11.78 5.87
CA VAL A 125 -11.18 -10.89 4.79
C VAL A 125 -12.16 -10.92 3.63
N PHE A 126 -12.51 -12.11 3.15
CA PHE A 126 -13.31 -12.25 1.94
C PHE A 126 -14.80 -11.95 2.14
N GLY A 127 -15.36 -12.10 3.34
CA GLY A 127 -16.75 -11.71 3.61
C GLY A 127 -17.00 -10.21 3.36
N PRO A 128 -16.26 -9.30 4.03
CA PRO A 128 -16.35 -7.87 3.77
C PRO A 128 -15.95 -7.47 2.35
N LEU A 129 -14.94 -8.13 1.75
CA LEU A 129 -14.52 -7.86 0.36
C LEU A 129 -15.61 -8.22 -0.63
N GLN A 130 -16.24 -9.37 -0.50
CA GLN A 130 -17.36 -9.80 -1.35
C GLN A 130 -18.50 -8.79 -1.29
N HIS A 131 -18.86 -8.34 -0.09
CA HIS A 131 -19.88 -7.32 0.08
C HIS A 131 -19.47 -5.99 -0.62
N ALA A 132 -18.22 -5.56 -0.48
CA ALA A 132 -17.72 -4.37 -1.15
C ALA A 132 -17.72 -4.51 -2.67
N VAL A 133 -17.27 -5.65 -3.22
CA VAL A 133 -17.28 -5.95 -4.66
C VAL A 133 -18.69 -5.89 -5.21
N GLN A 134 -19.66 -6.50 -4.54
CA GLN A 134 -21.04 -6.55 -4.99
C GLN A 134 -21.74 -5.19 -4.87
N THR A 135 -21.59 -4.50 -3.73
CA THR A 135 -22.29 -3.23 -3.48
C THR A 135 -21.76 -2.10 -4.33
N HIS A 136 -20.45 -2.04 -4.51
CA HIS A 136 -19.78 -0.98 -5.25
C HIS A 136 -19.32 -1.39 -6.64
N GLN A 137 -19.60 -2.63 -7.07
CA GLN A 137 -19.18 -3.19 -8.36
C GLN A 137 -17.68 -2.96 -8.63
N LEU A 138 -16.86 -3.29 -7.63
CA LEU A 138 -15.41 -3.09 -7.73
C LEU A 138 -14.85 -3.90 -8.92
N PRO A 139 -13.96 -3.30 -9.73
CA PRO A 139 -13.37 -3.95 -10.87
C PRO A 139 -12.41 -5.08 -10.45
N ALA A 140 -12.86 -6.33 -10.52
CA ALA A 140 -12.10 -7.51 -10.14
C ALA A 140 -10.69 -7.62 -10.77
N PRO A 141 -10.47 -7.21 -12.04
CA PRO A 141 -9.11 -7.24 -12.62
C PRO A 141 -8.07 -6.50 -11.80
N LEU A 142 -8.41 -5.39 -11.15
CA LEU A 142 -7.48 -4.64 -10.30
C LEU A 142 -7.06 -5.43 -9.04
N LEU A 143 -7.97 -6.25 -8.50
CA LEU A 143 -7.66 -7.13 -7.36
C LEU A 143 -6.76 -8.30 -7.80
N HIS A 144 -6.94 -8.81 -9.01
CA HIS A 144 -6.07 -9.83 -9.59
C HIS A 144 -4.67 -9.29 -9.90
N ASP A 145 -4.57 -8.05 -10.42
CA ASP A 145 -3.28 -7.37 -10.66
C ASP A 145 -2.43 -7.30 -9.38
N LEU A 146 -3.04 -6.98 -8.23
CA LEU A 146 -2.34 -6.97 -6.93
C LEU A 146 -1.78 -8.35 -6.58
N LEU A 147 -2.57 -9.41 -6.76
CA LEU A 147 -2.10 -10.78 -6.49
C LEU A 147 -0.98 -11.21 -7.44
N ASP A 148 -1.06 -10.82 -8.72
CA ASP A 148 0.02 -11.06 -9.69
C ASP A 148 1.33 -10.39 -9.27
N ALA A 149 1.25 -9.17 -8.73
CA ALA A 149 2.43 -8.48 -8.21
C ALA A 149 3.03 -9.21 -7.00
N PHE A 150 2.22 -9.69 -6.06
CA PHE A 150 2.71 -10.44 -4.90
C PHE A 150 3.32 -11.80 -5.30
N VAL A 151 2.72 -12.52 -6.26
CA VAL A 151 3.29 -13.74 -6.83
C VAL A 151 4.65 -13.45 -7.44
N GLN A 152 4.78 -12.41 -8.27
CA GLN A 152 6.04 -11.99 -8.88
C GLN A 152 7.09 -11.65 -7.82
N ASP A 153 6.71 -11.05 -6.70
CA ASP A 153 7.63 -10.73 -5.61
C ASP A 153 8.23 -11.98 -4.98
N VAL A 154 7.39 -12.98 -4.71
CA VAL A 154 7.86 -14.27 -4.18
C VAL A 154 8.80 -14.96 -5.17
N GLU A 155 8.43 -14.98 -6.46
CA GLU A 155 9.25 -15.62 -7.51
C GLU A 155 10.61 -14.92 -7.66
N LYS A 156 10.63 -13.58 -7.79
CA LYS A 156 11.88 -12.82 -7.92
C LYS A 156 12.78 -12.97 -6.69
N THR A 157 12.20 -12.99 -5.49
CA THR A 157 12.96 -13.20 -4.24
C THR A 157 13.53 -14.62 -4.18
N ARG A 158 12.75 -15.65 -4.55
CA ARG A 158 13.19 -17.05 -4.63
C ARG A 158 14.37 -17.21 -5.61
N ASP A 159 14.25 -16.60 -6.78
CA ASP A 159 15.22 -16.77 -7.87
C ASP A 159 16.42 -15.81 -7.74
N GLY A 160 16.42 -14.93 -6.73
CA GLY A 160 17.43 -13.88 -6.57
C GLY A 160 17.49 -12.93 -7.78
N SER A 161 16.39 -12.84 -8.55
CA SER A 161 16.33 -12.04 -9.77
C SER A 161 15.82 -10.62 -9.46
N GLY A 162 16.44 -9.62 -10.11
CA GLY A 162 15.96 -8.24 -10.11
C GLY A 162 15.12 -7.94 -11.35
N TYR A 163 15.17 -6.70 -11.78
CA TYR A 163 14.52 -6.18 -12.99
C TYR A 163 15.57 -5.94 -14.07
N ALA A 164 15.30 -6.40 -15.29
CA ALA A 164 16.24 -6.19 -16.42
C ALA A 164 16.25 -4.71 -16.84
N THR A 165 15.06 -4.12 -16.97
CA THR A 165 14.85 -2.77 -17.44
C THR A 165 13.93 -1.96 -16.52
N GLN A 166 13.99 -0.63 -16.65
CA GLN A 166 13.05 0.25 -15.97
C GLN A 166 11.60 0.03 -16.43
N THR A 167 11.38 -0.37 -17.68
CA THR A 167 10.05 -0.70 -18.20
C THR A 167 9.44 -1.89 -17.45
N GLU A 168 10.24 -2.93 -17.17
CA GLU A 168 9.80 -4.08 -16.39
C GLU A 168 9.43 -3.67 -14.94
N LEU A 169 10.24 -2.80 -14.32
CA LEU A 169 9.95 -2.26 -13.00
C LEU A 169 8.66 -1.43 -12.99
N LEU A 170 8.42 -0.62 -14.00
CA LEU A 170 7.20 0.17 -14.13
C LEU A 170 5.96 -0.71 -14.38
N ASP A 171 6.09 -1.82 -15.13
CA ASP A 171 5.00 -2.79 -15.25
C ASP A 171 4.67 -3.46 -13.91
N TYR A 172 5.67 -3.76 -13.09
CA TYR A 172 5.43 -4.20 -11.72
C TYR A 172 4.67 -3.12 -10.92
N CYS A 173 5.07 -1.84 -10.97
CA CYS A 173 4.35 -0.75 -10.30
C CYS A 173 2.89 -0.62 -10.78
N ARG A 174 2.64 -0.85 -12.08
CA ARG A 174 1.28 -0.85 -12.67
C ARG A 174 0.36 -1.87 -12.00
N ARG A 175 0.90 -3.02 -11.55
CA ARG A 175 0.12 -4.09 -10.90
C ARG A 175 0.16 -4.02 -9.37
N SER A 176 1.24 -3.52 -8.77
CA SER A 176 1.41 -3.49 -7.31
C SER A 176 0.87 -2.22 -6.64
N ALA A 177 0.78 -1.09 -7.36
CA ALA A 177 0.42 0.20 -6.79
C ALA A 177 -0.80 0.86 -7.45
N ASN A 178 -0.85 0.92 -8.79
CA ASN A 178 -1.90 1.62 -9.51
C ASN A 178 -3.32 1.08 -9.23
N PRO A 179 -3.53 -0.23 -9.02
CA PRO A 179 -4.85 -0.76 -8.70
C PRO A 179 -5.47 -0.12 -7.47
N ILE A 180 -4.67 0.21 -6.47
CA ILE A 180 -5.15 0.85 -5.23
C ILE A 180 -5.74 2.23 -5.54
N GLY A 181 -5.02 3.07 -6.27
CA GLY A 181 -5.51 4.39 -6.67
C GLY A 181 -6.79 4.31 -7.51
N ARG A 182 -6.82 3.39 -8.47
CA ARG A 182 -7.99 3.17 -9.34
C ARG A 182 -9.21 2.66 -8.57
N LEU A 183 -9.03 1.74 -7.60
CA LEU A 183 -10.11 1.24 -6.73
C LEU A 183 -10.64 2.36 -5.83
N LEU A 184 -9.78 3.21 -5.29
CA LEU A 184 -10.21 4.37 -4.51
C LEU A 184 -11.00 5.37 -5.39
N LEU A 185 -10.50 5.73 -6.57
CA LEU A 185 -11.21 6.62 -7.49
C LEU A 185 -12.57 6.04 -7.88
N HIS A 186 -12.64 4.73 -8.13
CA HIS A 186 -13.90 4.05 -8.42
C HIS A 186 -14.90 4.19 -7.26
N LEU A 187 -14.48 4.00 -6.01
CA LEU A 187 -15.32 4.19 -4.82
C LEU A 187 -15.79 5.65 -4.66
N TYR A 188 -14.99 6.62 -5.08
CA TYR A 188 -15.37 8.03 -5.12
C TYR A 188 -16.21 8.43 -6.34
N GLY A 189 -16.51 7.47 -7.23
CA GLY A 189 -17.29 7.71 -8.45
C GLY A 189 -16.53 8.48 -9.54
N VAL A 190 -15.21 8.47 -9.50
CA VAL A 190 -14.33 9.13 -10.49
C VAL A 190 -13.97 8.12 -11.57
N THR A 191 -14.44 8.37 -12.79
CA THR A 191 -14.23 7.48 -13.96
C THR A 191 -13.52 8.19 -15.12
N ASP A 192 -13.14 9.44 -14.94
CA ASP A 192 -12.44 10.23 -15.95
C ASP A 192 -11.06 9.62 -16.25
N GLU A 193 -10.76 9.41 -17.54
CA GLU A 193 -9.51 8.77 -17.97
C GLU A 193 -8.26 9.58 -17.59
N GLN A 194 -8.35 10.93 -17.62
CA GLN A 194 -7.27 11.79 -17.19
C GLN A 194 -7.02 11.63 -15.68
N ALA A 195 -8.07 11.62 -14.87
CA ALA A 195 -7.96 11.39 -13.42
C ALA A 195 -7.35 10.01 -13.11
N LEU A 196 -7.75 8.96 -13.84
CA LEU A 196 -7.16 7.62 -13.70
C LEU A 196 -5.67 7.62 -14.05
N ALA A 197 -5.27 8.28 -15.14
CA ALA A 197 -3.87 8.36 -15.55
C ALA A 197 -3.01 9.14 -14.55
N LEU A 198 -3.53 10.24 -13.99
CA LEU A 198 -2.86 11.03 -12.95
C LEU A 198 -2.72 10.23 -11.64
N SER A 199 -3.74 9.45 -11.28
CA SER A 199 -3.69 8.54 -10.13
C SER A 199 -2.61 7.47 -10.32
N ASP A 200 -2.49 6.89 -11.51
CA ASP A 200 -1.43 5.94 -11.84
C ASP A 200 -0.05 6.58 -11.69
N ASP A 201 0.12 7.83 -12.12
CA ASP A 201 1.38 8.56 -11.94
C ASP A 201 1.70 8.77 -10.45
N ILE A 202 0.73 9.12 -9.60
CA ILE A 202 0.93 9.24 -8.14
C ILE A 202 1.30 7.89 -7.54
N CYS A 203 0.53 6.83 -7.81
CA CYS A 203 0.74 5.51 -7.23
C CYS A 203 2.09 4.91 -7.64
N THR A 204 2.43 5.01 -8.92
CA THR A 204 3.75 4.60 -9.44
C THR A 204 4.86 5.41 -8.76
N ALA A 205 4.71 6.74 -8.64
CA ALA A 205 5.73 7.58 -8.00
C ALA A 205 5.92 7.21 -6.52
N LEU A 206 4.84 6.96 -5.78
CA LEU A 206 4.91 6.51 -4.38
C LEU A 206 5.66 5.18 -4.25
N GLN A 207 5.38 4.22 -5.14
CA GLN A 207 6.06 2.94 -5.16
C GLN A 207 7.56 3.09 -5.46
N LEU A 208 7.91 3.89 -6.47
CA LEU A 208 9.31 4.20 -6.79
C LEU A 208 10.01 4.92 -5.63
N ILE A 209 9.35 5.89 -4.98
CA ILE A 209 9.89 6.57 -3.81
C ILE A 209 10.21 5.57 -2.70
N ASN A 210 9.34 4.57 -2.48
CA ASN A 210 9.60 3.52 -1.50
C ASN A 210 10.84 2.71 -1.85
N PHE A 211 11.02 2.31 -3.12
CA PHE A 211 12.21 1.58 -3.56
C PHE A 211 13.50 2.38 -3.33
N TRP A 212 13.47 3.70 -3.56
CA TRP A 212 14.65 4.55 -3.37
C TRP A 212 14.85 4.99 -1.90
N GLN A 213 13.83 4.85 -1.09
CA GLN A 213 13.91 5.08 0.35
C GLN A 213 14.49 3.89 1.10
N ASP A 214 14.19 2.65 0.65
CA ASP A 214 14.38 1.42 1.41
C ASP A 214 15.49 0.47 0.94
N PRO A 215 16.49 0.86 0.11
CA PRO A 215 17.52 -0.07 -0.36
C PRO A 215 18.28 -0.75 0.79
N SER A 216 18.55 0.00 1.90
CA SER A 216 19.21 -0.55 3.09
C SER A 216 18.40 -1.67 3.80
N ARG A 217 17.12 -1.83 3.47
CA ARG A 217 16.23 -2.87 4.01
C ARG A 217 15.94 -3.97 3.00
N ASP A 218 15.77 -3.59 1.74
CA ASP A 218 15.35 -4.50 0.68
C ASP A 218 16.50 -5.38 0.18
N LEU A 219 17.67 -4.79 -0.07
CA LEU A 219 18.83 -5.54 -0.57
C LEU A 219 19.27 -6.68 0.35
N PRO A 220 19.37 -6.50 1.69
CA PRO A 220 19.69 -7.63 2.60
C PRO A 220 18.66 -8.75 2.61
N ARG A 221 17.44 -8.49 2.12
CA ARG A 221 16.36 -9.47 1.99
C ARG A 221 16.29 -10.11 0.60
N GLY A 222 17.29 -9.86 -0.25
CA GLY A 222 17.34 -10.36 -1.61
C GLY A 222 16.42 -9.62 -2.60
N ARG A 223 15.93 -8.44 -2.23
CA ARG A 223 15.03 -7.62 -3.06
C ARG A 223 15.80 -6.52 -3.74
N ASN A 224 15.91 -6.62 -5.05
CA ASN A 224 16.62 -5.64 -5.86
C ASN A 224 15.70 -4.98 -6.88
N TYR A 225 15.43 -3.69 -6.68
CA TYR A 225 14.60 -2.86 -7.58
C TYR A 225 15.44 -2.00 -8.53
N PHE A 226 16.77 -2.08 -8.48
CA PHE A 226 17.64 -1.41 -9.42
C PHE A 226 17.66 -2.17 -10.76
N ALA A 227 17.24 -1.50 -11.84
CA ALA A 227 17.23 -2.12 -13.16
C ALA A 227 18.67 -2.41 -13.64
N THR A 228 18.89 -3.61 -14.16
CA THR A 228 20.22 -4.08 -14.59
C THR A 228 20.82 -3.18 -15.66
N ASP A 229 20.03 -2.70 -16.62
CA ASP A 229 20.51 -1.83 -17.68
C ASP A 229 20.90 -0.44 -17.18
N ASP A 230 20.18 0.09 -16.19
CA ASP A 230 20.56 1.34 -15.53
C ASP A 230 21.82 1.16 -14.67
N CYS A 231 21.96 0.03 -13.97
CA CYS A 231 23.20 -0.29 -13.25
C CYS A 231 24.41 -0.27 -14.18
N LYS A 232 24.31 -0.87 -15.38
CA LYS A 232 25.36 -0.82 -16.41
C LYS A 232 25.62 0.61 -16.86
N ARG A 233 24.56 1.38 -17.18
CA ARG A 233 24.65 2.77 -17.65
C ARG A 233 25.34 3.69 -16.65
N PHE A 234 25.10 3.50 -15.35
CA PHE A 234 25.70 4.28 -14.27
C PHE A 234 27.00 3.65 -13.73
N SER A 235 27.49 2.56 -14.32
CA SER A 235 28.67 1.82 -13.87
C SER A 235 28.57 1.37 -12.40
N VAL A 236 27.37 0.93 -11.97
CA VAL A 236 27.12 0.35 -10.66
C VAL A 236 27.44 -1.13 -10.71
N ALA A 237 28.38 -1.58 -9.87
CA ALA A 237 28.68 -3.00 -9.73
C ALA A 237 27.59 -3.70 -8.89
N LEU A 238 27.19 -4.91 -9.31
CA LEU A 238 26.24 -5.71 -8.55
C LEU A 238 26.74 -5.98 -7.11
N ALA A 239 28.05 -6.17 -6.95
CA ALA A 239 28.67 -6.33 -5.63
C ALA A 239 28.47 -5.13 -4.71
N ASP A 240 28.45 -3.90 -5.23
CA ASP A 240 28.19 -2.70 -4.43
C ASP A 240 26.77 -2.73 -3.85
N LEU A 241 25.79 -3.19 -4.62
CA LEU A 241 24.41 -3.35 -4.16
C LEU A 241 24.29 -4.50 -3.15
N GLN A 242 24.90 -5.66 -3.42
CA GLN A 242 24.85 -6.82 -2.53
C GLN A 242 25.50 -6.57 -1.16
N THR A 243 26.55 -5.75 -1.14
CA THR A 243 27.26 -5.38 0.11
C THR A 243 26.79 -4.03 0.69
N CYS A 244 25.71 -3.44 0.13
CA CYS A 244 25.19 -2.12 0.51
C CYS A 244 26.25 -1.02 0.52
N GLN A 245 27.20 -1.05 -0.43
CA GLN A 245 28.25 -0.03 -0.54
C GLN A 245 27.75 1.19 -1.30
N GLN A 246 27.70 2.32 -0.60
CA GLN A 246 27.31 3.61 -1.17
C GLN A 246 28.48 4.21 -1.95
N THR A 247 28.68 3.76 -3.19
CA THR A 247 29.66 4.34 -4.13
C THR A 247 29.10 5.60 -4.80
N GLN A 248 29.96 6.36 -5.49
CA GLN A 248 29.52 7.52 -6.25
C GLN A 248 28.58 7.12 -7.40
N SER A 249 28.85 6.00 -8.06
CA SER A 249 27.98 5.44 -9.11
C SER A 249 26.57 5.13 -8.59
N VAL A 250 26.47 4.47 -7.43
CA VAL A 250 25.19 4.19 -6.78
C VAL A 250 24.48 5.50 -6.40
N THR A 251 25.20 6.47 -5.87
CA THR A 251 24.66 7.78 -5.52
C THR A 251 24.05 8.49 -6.72
N HIS A 252 24.74 8.48 -7.87
CA HIS A 252 24.24 9.08 -9.10
C HIS A 252 23.01 8.33 -9.66
N LEU A 253 22.99 7.00 -9.57
CA LEU A 253 21.82 6.19 -9.97
C LEU A 253 20.59 6.52 -9.10
N ILE A 254 20.75 6.56 -7.77
CA ILE A 254 19.64 6.90 -6.85
C ILE A 254 19.18 8.35 -7.10
N ALA A 255 20.09 9.29 -7.37
CA ALA A 255 19.73 10.67 -7.70
C ALA A 255 18.88 10.76 -8.97
N ALA A 256 19.26 10.03 -10.02
CA ALA A 256 18.50 9.98 -11.27
C ALA A 256 17.10 9.38 -11.05
N TYR A 257 17.02 8.30 -10.30
CA TYR A 257 15.76 7.64 -9.96
C TYR A 257 14.85 8.51 -9.07
N ALA A 258 15.40 9.20 -8.07
CA ALA A 258 14.66 10.14 -7.24
C ALA A 258 14.11 11.32 -8.05
N ALA A 259 14.89 11.84 -9.00
CA ALA A 259 14.46 12.90 -9.92
C ALA A 259 13.31 12.44 -10.82
N ALA A 260 13.39 11.23 -11.38
CA ALA A 260 12.32 10.65 -12.20
C ALA A 260 11.04 10.42 -11.40
N ALA A 261 11.14 9.91 -10.16
CA ALA A 261 9.99 9.73 -9.27
C ALA A 261 9.36 11.08 -8.90
N ARG A 262 10.16 12.13 -8.65
CA ARG A 262 9.69 13.49 -8.38
C ARG A 262 8.92 14.06 -9.57
N ALA A 263 9.47 13.95 -10.77
CA ALA A 263 8.81 14.44 -11.98
C ALA A 263 7.45 13.76 -12.19
N ARG A 264 7.38 12.44 -12.00
CA ARG A 264 6.13 11.68 -12.08
C ARG A 264 5.12 12.09 -11.00
N MET A 265 5.56 12.27 -9.76
CA MET A 265 4.72 12.74 -8.67
C MET A 265 4.14 14.13 -8.95
N LEU A 266 4.96 15.05 -9.44
CA LEU A 266 4.52 16.41 -9.80
C LEU A 266 3.50 16.39 -10.94
N LYS A 267 3.71 15.54 -11.95
CA LYS A 267 2.72 15.34 -13.03
C LYS A 267 1.41 14.80 -12.46
N GLY A 268 1.46 13.73 -11.66
CA GLY A 268 0.26 13.14 -11.04
C GLY A 268 -0.45 14.10 -10.07
N SER A 269 0.28 15.04 -9.48
CA SER A 269 -0.28 15.99 -8.50
C SER A 269 -1.40 16.88 -9.05
N GLU A 270 -1.53 17.03 -10.36
CA GLU A 270 -2.67 17.70 -11.01
C GLU A 270 -4.02 17.07 -10.60
N LEU A 271 -4.02 15.80 -10.20
CA LEU A 271 -5.23 15.10 -9.73
C LEU A 271 -5.90 15.81 -8.54
N VAL A 272 -5.13 16.49 -7.68
CA VAL A 272 -5.70 17.17 -6.49
C VAL A 272 -6.70 18.26 -6.85
N HIS A 273 -6.64 18.79 -8.07
CA HIS A 273 -7.57 19.80 -8.57
C HIS A 273 -8.84 19.19 -9.16
N LEU A 274 -8.80 17.90 -9.52
CA LEU A 274 -9.94 17.17 -10.07
C LEU A 274 -10.77 16.49 -8.97
N ILE A 275 -10.19 16.25 -7.80
CA ILE A 275 -10.86 15.59 -6.67
C ILE A 275 -11.32 16.63 -5.66
N ALA A 276 -12.63 16.84 -5.57
CA ALA A 276 -13.20 17.83 -4.66
C ALA A 276 -13.27 17.34 -3.19
N GLY A 277 -13.41 18.31 -2.26
CA GLY A 277 -13.73 18.04 -0.88
C GLY A 277 -12.62 17.36 -0.08
N ARG A 278 -13.04 16.51 0.88
CA ARG A 278 -12.11 15.87 1.84
C ARG A 278 -11.11 14.93 1.18
N ALA A 279 -11.53 14.20 0.14
CA ALA A 279 -10.66 13.29 -0.60
C ALA A 279 -9.51 14.04 -1.29
N GLY A 280 -9.80 15.21 -1.89
CA GLY A 280 -8.75 16.05 -2.48
C GLY A 280 -7.75 16.57 -1.44
N TRP A 281 -8.20 16.89 -0.23
CA TRP A 281 -7.33 17.27 0.87
C TRP A 281 -6.40 16.13 1.31
N GLU A 282 -6.94 14.93 1.42
CA GLU A 282 -6.18 13.75 1.77
C GLU A 282 -5.12 13.44 0.70
N LEU A 283 -5.52 13.52 -0.57
CA LEU A 283 -4.61 13.33 -1.70
C LEU A 283 -3.44 14.34 -1.70
N ARG A 284 -3.71 15.62 -1.38
CA ARG A 284 -2.65 16.64 -1.22
C ARG A 284 -1.64 16.23 -0.16
N LEU A 285 -2.09 15.73 0.98
CA LEU A 285 -1.19 15.26 2.05
C LEU A 285 -0.36 14.05 1.61
N VAL A 286 -0.96 13.10 0.87
CA VAL A 286 -0.27 11.94 0.31
C VAL A 286 0.84 12.38 -0.66
N VAL A 287 0.53 13.26 -1.59
CA VAL A 287 1.50 13.82 -2.55
C VAL A 287 2.63 14.54 -1.83
N GLN A 288 2.30 15.42 -0.87
CA GLN A 288 3.32 16.15 -0.10
C GLN A 288 4.17 15.21 0.77
N GLY A 289 3.60 14.12 1.28
CA GLY A 289 4.34 13.08 1.99
C GLY A 289 5.40 12.43 1.11
N GLY A 290 5.03 12.01 -0.10
CA GLY A 290 5.98 11.46 -1.08
C GLY A 290 7.08 12.44 -1.46
N LEU A 291 6.71 13.69 -1.79
CA LEU A 291 7.68 14.76 -2.10
C LEU A 291 8.62 15.03 -0.92
N ARG A 292 8.10 15.01 0.31
CA ARG A 292 8.93 15.22 1.51
C ARG A 292 9.94 14.11 1.74
N ILE A 293 9.62 12.86 1.41
CA ILE A 293 10.61 11.78 1.45
C ILE A 293 11.70 11.99 0.40
N LEU A 294 11.35 12.44 -0.81
CA LEU A 294 12.35 12.79 -1.82
C LEU A 294 13.27 13.93 -1.34
N ASP A 295 12.72 14.96 -0.69
CA ASP A 295 13.55 16.01 -0.07
C ASP A 295 14.53 15.44 0.96
N LYS A 296 14.10 14.45 1.74
CA LYS A 296 14.96 13.79 2.74
C LYS A 296 16.00 12.86 2.11
N ILE A 297 15.66 12.17 1.01
CA ILE A 297 16.63 11.39 0.22
C ILE A 297 17.73 12.34 -0.32
N GLU A 298 17.35 13.49 -0.85
CA GLU A 298 18.28 14.50 -1.33
C GLU A 298 19.14 15.07 -0.20
N ALA A 299 18.54 15.39 0.96
CA ALA A 299 19.26 15.86 2.14
C ALA A 299 20.28 14.84 2.70
N LEU A 300 20.05 13.54 2.45
CA LEU A 300 21.02 12.47 2.72
C LEU A 300 22.06 12.31 1.61
N HIS A 301 22.13 13.24 0.67
CA HIS A 301 22.99 13.13 -0.54
C HIS A 301 22.78 11.78 -1.24
N PHE A 302 21.52 11.31 -1.32
CA PHE A 302 21.09 10.05 -1.92
C PHE A 302 21.72 8.78 -1.29
N ALA A 303 22.23 8.87 -0.06
CA ALA A 303 22.92 7.76 0.61
C ALA A 303 21.93 6.78 1.28
N THR A 304 20.91 6.31 0.56
CA THR A 304 19.83 5.47 1.11
C THR A 304 20.23 4.00 1.32
N LEU A 305 21.37 3.56 0.76
CA LEU A 305 21.96 2.28 1.13
C LEU A 305 22.46 2.25 2.57
N ARG A 306 22.82 3.41 3.11
CA ARG A 306 23.33 3.55 4.49
C ARG A 306 22.25 3.89 5.50
N GLN A 307 21.28 4.71 5.10
CA GLN A 307 20.29 5.25 6.02
C GLN A 307 18.94 5.43 5.33
N ARG A 308 17.89 4.91 5.97
CA ARG A 308 16.51 5.09 5.54
C ARG A 308 15.97 6.46 6.01
N PRO A 309 15.57 7.37 5.12
CA PRO A 309 14.85 8.57 5.51
C PRO A 309 13.40 8.24 5.89
N THR A 310 12.87 8.86 6.92
CA THR A 310 11.48 8.67 7.38
C THR A 310 10.81 10.00 7.65
N LEU A 311 9.49 10.06 7.50
CA LEU A 311 8.69 11.17 8.02
C LEU A 311 8.65 11.08 9.54
N ARG A 312 8.64 12.24 10.19
CA ARG A 312 8.49 12.36 11.62
C ARG A 312 7.43 13.41 11.95
N TRP A 313 6.94 13.44 13.19
CA TRP A 313 5.87 14.35 13.60
C TRP A 313 6.17 15.83 13.29
N TRP A 314 7.43 16.25 13.31
CA TRP A 314 7.83 17.62 12.95
C TRP A 314 7.81 17.92 11.45
N ASP A 315 7.62 16.93 10.59
CA ASP A 315 7.36 17.17 9.15
C ASP A 315 5.91 17.63 8.92
N ALA A 316 4.98 17.36 9.86
CA ALA A 316 3.57 17.68 9.75
C ALA A 316 3.27 19.14 9.40
N PRO A 317 3.84 20.14 10.08
CA PRO A 317 3.59 21.54 9.72
C PRO A 317 3.98 21.88 8.29
N ILE A 318 5.08 21.28 7.79
CA ILE A 318 5.56 21.48 6.42
C ILE A 318 4.59 20.84 5.42
N LEU A 319 4.11 19.60 5.70
CA LEU A 319 3.14 18.91 4.84
C LEU A 319 1.83 19.68 4.76
N LEU A 320 1.30 20.13 5.90
CA LEU A 320 0.07 20.93 5.96
C LEU A 320 0.21 22.25 5.23
N TRP A 321 1.31 22.97 5.46
CA TRP A 321 1.59 24.21 4.77
C TRP A 321 1.65 24.04 3.25
N ARG A 322 2.41 23.06 2.77
CA ARG A 322 2.53 22.78 1.33
C ARG A 322 1.20 22.31 0.71
N ALA A 323 0.41 21.53 1.44
CA ALA A 323 -0.91 21.07 0.99
C ALA A 323 -1.92 22.21 0.84
N LEU A 324 -1.79 23.27 1.62
CA LEU A 324 -2.64 24.47 1.52
C LEU A 324 -2.43 25.25 0.22
N TRP A 325 -1.19 25.26 -0.29
CA TRP A 325 -0.78 26.04 -1.48
C TRP A 325 -0.65 25.19 -2.75
N MET A 326 -1.13 23.98 -2.69
CA MET A 326 -1.10 23.02 -3.79
C MET A 326 -2.38 23.07 -4.65
#